data_06f02e91d43667ed248ec68d17154139
#
_entry.id   06f02e91d43667ed248ec68d17154139
#
_cell.length_a   1.000
_cell.length_b   1.000
_cell.length_c   1.000
_cell.angle_alpha   90.00
_cell.angle_beta   90.00
_cell.angle_gamma   90.00
#
_symmetry.space_group_name_H-M   'P 1'
#
loop_
_entity.id
_entity.type
_entity.pdbx_description
1 polymer ?
#
loop_
_entity_poly.entity_id
_entity_poly.type
_entity_poly.pdbx_seq_one_letter_code
_entity_poly.pdbx_strand_id
1 'polypeptide(L)'
;MALRAHTPAPTTASSGGPSRVRVLWRRLRFALRRDPLAALTSPPVAIRLADELLARTAIAHPETEIWCSVAVRPLAALLERASPAGTGRGLESLRETLSGIEAAEADEKIWDHAQAACNRPAGSLQLRTALPWLRGLDPRQRDSVIRVMLYAVAGLH
;
A
#
# COMPACT_ATOMS: atom_id res chain seq x y z
N MET A 1 48.74 -48.24 19.86
CA MET A 1 47.44 -47.94 19.21
C MET A 1 47.09 -46.52 19.48
N ALA A 2 47.29 -45.63 18.49
CA ALA A 2 47.07 -44.18 18.63
C ALA A 2 45.84 -43.83 17.80
N LEU A 3 44.76 -43.37 18.49
CA LEU A 3 43.54 -42.85 17.89
C LEU A 3 43.80 -41.40 17.43
N ARG A 4 43.77 -41.17 16.12
CA ARG A 4 43.78 -39.85 15.50
C ARG A 4 42.42 -39.22 15.66
N ALA A 5 42.34 -38.11 16.38
CA ALA A 5 41.20 -37.22 16.43
C ALA A 5 41.04 -36.49 15.08
N HIS A 6 39.91 -36.62 14.42
CA HIS A 6 39.49 -35.87 13.23
C HIS A 6 38.89 -34.57 13.71
N THR A 7 39.53 -33.44 13.43
CA THR A 7 38.98 -32.09 13.63
C THR A 7 38.22 -31.70 12.38
N PRO A 8 36.92 -31.40 12.43
CA PRO A 8 36.19 -30.85 11.26
C PRO A 8 36.62 -29.39 11.03
N ALA A 9 36.85 -29.09 9.76
CA ALA A 9 37.17 -27.73 9.30
C ALA A 9 35.97 -26.79 9.47
N PRO A 10 36.22 -25.47 9.74
CA PRO A 10 35.12 -24.50 9.83
C PRO A 10 34.53 -24.22 8.45
N THR A 11 33.23 -24.40 8.34
CA THR A 11 32.43 -24.07 7.16
C THR A 11 32.46 -22.53 6.98
N THR A 12 33.05 -22.08 5.88
CA THR A 12 33.06 -20.68 5.46
C THR A 12 31.63 -20.17 5.30
N ALA A 13 31.28 -19.19 6.13
CA ALA A 13 30.03 -18.46 6.02
C ALA A 13 29.99 -17.74 4.66
N SER A 14 29.01 -18.11 3.84
CA SER A 14 28.66 -17.44 2.59
C SER A 14 28.35 -15.97 2.88
N SER A 15 29.18 -15.07 2.38
CA SER A 15 28.96 -13.63 2.41
C SER A 15 27.72 -13.31 1.58
N GLY A 16 26.58 -13.10 2.25
CA GLY A 16 25.34 -12.66 1.63
C GLY A 16 25.52 -11.33 0.94
N GLY A 17 25.62 -11.35 -0.39
CA GLY A 17 25.58 -10.13 -1.21
C GLY A 17 24.32 -9.30 -0.90
N PRO A 18 24.32 -8.01 -1.18
CA PRO A 18 23.20 -7.11 -0.87
C PRO A 18 21.94 -7.70 -1.49
N SER A 19 20.98 -8.07 -0.64
CA SER A 19 19.78 -8.80 -1.04
C SER A 19 19.13 -8.05 -2.20
N ARG A 20 18.75 -8.78 -3.26
CA ARG A 20 18.07 -8.24 -4.47
C ARG A 20 16.92 -7.32 -4.12
N VAL A 21 16.34 -7.50 -2.95
CA VAL A 21 15.32 -6.66 -2.32
C VAL A 21 15.82 -5.24 -2.05
N ARG A 22 17.04 -5.02 -1.50
CA ARG A 22 17.57 -3.66 -1.25
C ARG A 22 17.83 -2.89 -2.54
N VAL A 23 18.28 -3.55 -3.59
CA VAL A 23 18.53 -2.90 -4.90
C VAL A 23 17.21 -2.53 -5.56
N LEU A 24 16.19 -3.39 -5.45
CA LEU A 24 14.85 -3.11 -5.95
C LEU A 24 14.22 -1.91 -5.24
N TRP A 25 14.36 -1.83 -3.91
CA TRP A 25 13.87 -0.71 -3.10
C TRP A 25 14.55 0.62 -3.44
N ARG A 26 15.85 0.60 -3.76
CA ARG A 26 16.57 1.81 -4.15
C ARG A 26 16.13 2.31 -5.53
N ARG A 27 15.84 1.40 -6.47
CA ARG A 27 15.27 1.74 -7.78
C ARG A 27 13.81 2.21 -7.65
N LEU A 28 13.03 1.59 -6.80
CA LEU A 28 11.64 2.01 -6.51
C LEU A 28 11.61 3.43 -5.91
N ARG A 29 12.47 3.73 -4.93
CA ARG A 29 12.57 5.09 -4.36
C ARG A 29 12.98 6.16 -5.37
N PHE A 30 13.75 5.80 -6.38
CA PHE A 30 14.17 6.77 -7.42
C PHE A 30 13.05 6.99 -8.46
N ALA A 31 12.30 5.96 -8.81
CA ALA A 31 11.12 6.06 -9.66
C ALA A 31 9.95 6.80 -8.95
N LEU A 32 9.76 6.56 -7.67
CA LEU A 32 8.78 7.24 -6.81
C LEU A 32 8.97 8.76 -6.71
N ARG A 33 10.17 9.29 -7.01
CA ARG A 33 10.41 10.75 -7.07
C ARG A 33 9.82 11.42 -8.32
N ARG A 34 9.55 10.67 -9.40
CA ARG A 34 8.95 11.20 -10.64
C ARG A 34 7.46 10.91 -10.74
N ASP A 35 7.03 9.72 -10.38
CA ASP A 35 5.63 9.30 -10.30
C ASP A 35 5.53 8.16 -9.28
N PRO A 36 5.04 8.43 -8.07
CA PRO A 36 4.94 7.41 -7.03
C PRO A 36 4.10 6.20 -7.43
N LEU A 37 3.21 6.35 -8.41
CA LEU A 37 2.33 5.29 -8.88
C LEU A 37 2.88 4.51 -10.08
N ALA A 38 3.91 5.02 -10.77
CA ALA A 38 4.48 4.36 -11.96
C ALA A 38 5.07 2.97 -11.67
N ALA A 39 5.48 2.72 -10.43
CA ALA A 39 6.04 1.44 -10.00
C ALA A 39 4.99 0.41 -9.56
N LEU A 40 3.71 0.76 -9.51
CA LEU A 40 2.63 -0.11 -9.07
C LEU A 40 2.20 -1.05 -10.20
N THR A 41 2.88 -2.17 -10.31
CA THR A 41 2.67 -3.16 -11.36
C THR A 41 1.81 -4.35 -10.92
N SER A 42 1.54 -4.49 -9.62
CA SER A 42 0.79 -5.62 -9.08
C SER A 42 0.20 -5.33 -7.69
N PRO A 43 -0.88 -6.06 -7.29
CA PRO A 43 -1.50 -5.92 -5.97
C PRO A 43 -0.54 -6.01 -4.78
N PRO A 44 0.43 -6.96 -4.72
CA PRO A 44 1.38 -7.01 -3.61
C PRO A 44 2.27 -5.77 -3.49
N VAL A 45 2.58 -5.11 -4.61
CA VAL A 45 3.35 -3.85 -4.61
C VAL A 45 2.50 -2.71 -4.09
N ALA A 46 1.23 -2.65 -4.47
CA ALA A 46 0.29 -1.66 -3.96
C ALA A 46 0.07 -1.80 -2.44
N ILE A 47 -0.08 -3.03 -1.94
CA ILE A 47 -0.22 -3.30 -0.49
C ILE A 47 1.02 -2.83 0.27
N ARG A 48 2.23 -3.12 -0.21
CA ARG A 48 3.47 -2.67 0.45
C ARG A 48 3.60 -1.15 0.45
N LEU A 49 3.26 -0.49 -0.66
CA LEU A 49 3.30 0.96 -0.69
C LEU A 49 2.28 1.57 0.29
N ALA A 50 1.06 1.03 0.33
CA ALA A 50 0.05 1.47 1.29
C ALA A 50 0.54 1.32 2.74
N ASP A 51 1.11 0.15 3.08
CA ASP A 51 1.66 -0.14 4.39
C ASP A 51 2.79 0.83 4.76
N GLU A 52 3.73 1.10 3.85
CA GLU A 52 4.82 2.06 4.07
C GLU A 52 4.31 3.49 4.30
N LEU A 53 3.33 3.93 3.53
CA LEU A 53 2.74 5.27 3.67
C LEU A 53 2.01 5.42 5.01
N LEU A 54 1.21 4.42 5.37
CA LEU A 54 0.45 4.43 6.62
C LEU A 54 1.35 4.26 7.84
N ALA A 55 2.43 3.50 7.75
CA ALA A 55 3.43 3.42 8.82
C ALA A 55 4.09 4.78 9.10
N ARG A 56 4.40 5.56 8.05
CA ARG A 56 4.90 6.93 8.20
C ARG A 56 3.85 7.85 8.81
N THR A 57 2.59 7.67 8.43
CA THR A 57 1.47 8.43 9.01
C THR A 57 1.30 8.12 10.49
N ALA A 58 1.37 6.85 10.90
CA ALA A 58 1.30 6.44 12.30
C ALA A 58 2.46 7.01 13.14
N ILE A 59 3.67 7.13 12.57
CA ILE A 59 4.80 7.78 13.24
C ILE A 59 4.55 9.29 13.44
N ALA A 60 3.98 9.96 12.44
CA ALA A 60 3.67 11.39 12.51
C ALA A 60 2.43 11.68 13.39
N HIS A 61 1.49 10.73 13.47
CA HIS A 61 0.21 10.84 14.17
C HIS A 61 -0.05 9.56 14.98
N PRO A 62 0.62 9.36 16.14
CA PRO A 62 0.54 8.10 16.91
C PRO A 62 -0.87 7.69 17.33
N GLU A 63 -1.75 8.69 17.53
CA GLU A 63 -3.17 8.46 17.86
C GLU A 63 -3.96 7.75 16.75
N THR A 64 -3.40 7.66 15.55
CA THR A 64 -4.06 7.06 14.37
C THR A 64 -3.58 5.65 14.07
N GLU A 65 -2.67 5.06 14.85
CA GLU A 65 -2.01 3.79 14.56
C GLU A 65 -2.98 2.64 14.23
N ILE A 66 -4.06 2.50 15.02
CA ILE A 66 -5.09 1.49 14.79
C ILE A 66 -5.74 1.68 13.42
N TRP A 67 -6.09 2.92 13.07
CA TRP A 67 -6.73 3.23 11.79
C TRP A 67 -5.79 3.07 10.61
N CYS A 68 -4.49 3.33 10.79
CA CYS A 68 -3.47 3.07 9.78
C CYS A 68 -3.39 1.58 9.43
N SER A 69 -3.39 0.69 10.41
CA SER A 69 -3.35 -0.76 10.16
C SER A 69 -4.58 -1.27 9.41
N VAL A 70 -5.74 -0.71 9.69
CA VAL A 70 -7.03 -1.04 9.05
C VAL A 70 -7.11 -0.49 7.62
N ALA A 71 -6.48 0.68 7.35
CA ALA A 71 -6.53 1.39 6.09
C ALA A 71 -5.66 0.78 4.98
N VAL A 72 -4.77 -0.18 5.28
CA VAL A 72 -3.80 -0.73 4.30
C VAL A 72 -4.49 -1.25 3.04
N ARG A 73 -5.52 -2.08 3.18
CA ARG A 73 -6.21 -2.68 2.03
C ARG A 73 -7.03 -1.68 1.22
N PRO A 74 -7.85 -0.83 1.82
CA PRO A 74 -8.55 0.24 1.09
C PRO A 74 -7.61 1.17 0.35
N LEU A 75 -6.53 1.61 0.99
CA LEU A 75 -5.53 2.46 0.34
C LEU A 75 -4.83 1.74 -0.81
N ALA A 76 -4.43 0.48 -0.63
CA ALA A 76 -3.82 -0.32 -1.70
C ALA A 76 -4.74 -0.47 -2.92
N ALA A 77 -6.04 -0.69 -2.72
CA ALA A 77 -7.02 -0.78 -3.79
C ALA A 77 -7.12 0.54 -4.59
N LEU A 78 -7.10 1.68 -3.91
CA LEU A 78 -7.15 2.98 -4.55
C LEU A 78 -5.84 3.34 -5.25
N LEU A 79 -4.69 2.98 -4.68
CA LEU A 79 -3.37 3.13 -5.31
C LEU A 79 -3.27 2.29 -6.58
N GLU A 80 -3.67 1.02 -6.54
CA GLU A 80 -3.70 0.14 -7.73
C GLU A 80 -4.62 0.73 -8.81
N ARG A 81 -5.81 1.21 -8.42
CA ARG A 81 -6.73 1.87 -9.33
C ARG A 81 -6.10 3.07 -10.05
N ALA A 82 -5.44 3.95 -9.32
CA ALA A 82 -4.86 5.17 -9.84
C ALA A 82 -3.58 4.93 -10.67
N SER A 83 -2.92 3.79 -10.50
CA SER A 83 -1.68 3.42 -11.17
C SER A 83 -1.85 3.21 -12.68
N PRO A 84 -0.75 3.15 -13.46
CA PRO A 84 -0.78 2.83 -14.89
C PRO A 84 -1.43 1.46 -15.18
N ALA A 85 -1.32 0.50 -14.27
CA ALA A 85 -2.01 -0.79 -14.37
C ALA A 85 -3.52 -0.67 -14.15
N GLY A 86 -3.97 0.39 -13.50
CA GLY A 86 -5.36 0.73 -13.25
C GLY A 86 -5.95 1.65 -14.31
N THR A 87 -6.35 2.85 -13.89
CA THR A 87 -6.91 3.90 -14.77
C THR A 87 -5.82 4.76 -15.43
N GLY A 88 -4.59 4.73 -14.92
CA GLY A 88 -3.50 5.58 -15.35
C GLY A 88 -3.65 7.06 -15.03
N ARG A 89 -4.64 7.44 -14.22
CA ARG A 89 -4.91 8.85 -13.90
C ARG A 89 -3.99 9.42 -12.81
N GLY A 90 -3.16 8.59 -12.20
CA GLY A 90 -2.13 9.00 -11.28
C GLY A 90 -2.62 9.53 -9.92
N LEU A 91 -1.71 10.19 -9.23
CA LEU A 91 -1.88 10.66 -7.85
C LEU A 91 -3.03 11.67 -7.69
N GLU A 92 -3.24 12.54 -8.66
CA GLU A 92 -4.31 13.55 -8.59
C GLU A 92 -5.70 12.89 -8.54
N SER A 93 -5.94 11.90 -9.40
CA SER A 93 -7.20 11.15 -9.39
C SER A 93 -7.40 10.34 -8.08
N LEU A 94 -6.30 9.92 -7.43
CA LEU A 94 -6.36 9.29 -6.12
C LEU A 94 -6.84 10.29 -5.05
N ARG A 95 -6.27 11.50 -5.05
CA ARG A 95 -6.66 12.58 -4.14
C ARG A 95 -8.11 13.00 -4.34
N GLU A 96 -8.51 13.24 -5.59
CA GLU A 96 -9.90 13.55 -5.94
C GLU A 96 -10.87 12.47 -5.46
N THR A 97 -10.50 11.19 -5.65
CA THR A 97 -11.34 10.07 -5.20
C THR A 97 -11.47 10.04 -3.68
N LEU A 98 -10.37 10.20 -2.93
CA LEU A 98 -10.39 10.19 -1.47
C LEU A 98 -11.17 11.40 -0.92
N SER A 99 -10.92 12.60 -1.45
CA SER A 99 -11.66 13.80 -1.05
C SER A 99 -13.15 13.70 -1.42
N GLY A 100 -13.47 13.09 -2.55
CA GLY A 100 -14.85 12.80 -2.95
C GLY A 100 -15.54 11.85 -1.97
N ILE A 101 -14.87 10.78 -1.56
CA ILE A 101 -15.39 9.82 -0.57
C ILE A 101 -15.55 10.49 0.81
N GLU A 102 -14.62 11.34 1.23
CA GLU A 102 -14.71 12.09 2.50
C GLU A 102 -15.91 13.05 2.50
N ALA A 103 -16.10 13.80 1.40
CA ALA A 103 -17.19 14.78 1.28
C ALA A 103 -18.56 14.12 1.10
N ALA A 104 -18.60 12.86 0.64
CA ALA A 104 -19.80 12.21 0.15
C ALA A 104 -20.57 11.43 1.21
N GLU A 105 -20.58 11.85 2.47
CA GLU A 105 -21.20 11.12 3.62
C GLU A 105 -22.30 10.10 3.27
N ALA A 106 -23.04 10.31 2.17
CA ALA A 106 -24.11 9.46 1.70
C ALA A 106 -24.27 9.35 0.16
N ASP A 107 -23.38 9.94 -0.66
CA ASP A 107 -23.53 9.85 -2.11
C ASP A 107 -23.06 8.49 -2.64
N GLU A 108 -24.03 7.60 -2.84
CA GLU A 108 -23.82 6.25 -3.37
C GLU A 108 -23.08 6.25 -4.71
N LYS A 109 -23.27 7.26 -5.56
CA LYS A 109 -22.64 7.33 -6.89
C LYS A 109 -21.13 7.46 -6.82
N ILE A 110 -20.60 8.22 -5.85
CA ILE A 110 -19.15 8.38 -5.67
C ILE A 110 -18.53 7.06 -5.21
N TRP A 111 -19.18 6.37 -4.28
CA TRP A 111 -18.77 5.05 -3.82
C TRP A 111 -18.82 4.01 -4.94
N ASP A 112 -19.92 3.97 -5.71
CA ASP A 112 -20.07 3.05 -6.83
C ASP A 112 -19.02 3.30 -7.91
N HIS A 113 -18.71 4.58 -8.20
CA HIS A 113 -17.66 4.93 -9.14
C HIS A 113 -16.26 4.50 -8.66
N ALA A 114 -15.95 4.73 -7.38
CA ALA A 114 -14.69 4.30 -6.78
C ALA A 114 -14.56 2.76 -6.81
N GLN A 115 -15.63 2.05 -6.47
CA GLN A 115 -15.68 0.60 -6.44
C GLN A 115 -15.61 -0.03 -7.84
N ALA A 116 -16.39 0.48 -8.80
CA ALA A 116 -16.39 -0.03 -10.17
C ALA A 116 -15.00 -0.01 -10.80
N ALA A 117 -14.22 1.03 -10.50
CA ALA A 117 -12.85 1.13 -10.98
C ALA A 117 -11.87 0.16 -10.29
N CYS A 118 -12.19 -0.34 -9.09
CA CYS A 118 -11.41 -1.37 -8.39
C CYS A 118 -11.82 -2.81 -8.78
N ASN A 119 -13.00 -3.00 -9.38
CA ASN A 119 -13.52 -4.32 -9.76
C ASN A 119 -12.94 -4.85 -11.08
N ARG A 120 -11.61 -4.77 -11.26
CA ARG A 120 -10.97 -5.30 -12.47
C ARG A 120 -10.70 -6.80 -12.34
N PRO A 121 -10.80 -7.57 -13.48
CA PRO A 121 -10.55 -9.01 -13.46
C PRO A 121 -9.14 -9.39 -12.99
N ALA A 122 -8.15 -8.52 -13.23
CA ALA A 122 -6.76 -8.76 -12.85
C ALA A 122 -6.44 -8.37 -11.39
N GLY A 123 -7.34 -7.66 -10.69
CA GLY A 123 -7.15 -7.27 -9.29
C GLY A 123 -7.29 -8.47 -8.34
N SER A 124 -6.58 -8.44 -7.21
CA SER A 124 -6.76 -9.47 -6.19
C SER A 124 -8.18 -9.38 -5.58
N LEU A 125 -8.77 -10.52 -5.24
CA LEU A 125 -10.08 -10.56 -4.57
C LEU A 125 -10.06 -9.72 -3.29
N GLN A 126 -8.95 -9.72 -2.56
CA GLN A 126 -8.79 -8.96 -1.32
C GLN A 126 -8.91 -7.44 -1.53
N LEU A 127 -8.37 -6.91 -2.64
CA LEU A 127 -8.48 -5.50 -2.96
C LEU A 127 -9.87 -5.13 -3.49
N ARG A 128 -10.50 -6.03 -4.25
CA ARG A 128 -11.88 -5.81 -4.73
C ARG A 128 -12.90 -5.69 -3.61
N THR A 129 -12.70 -6.38 -2.50
CA THR A 129 -13.60 -6.35 -1.35
C THR A 129 -13.28 -5.22 -0.36
N ALA A 130 -12.14 -4.54 -0.50
CA ALA A 130 -11.68 -3.55 0.46
C ALA A 130 -12.58 -2.29 0.53
N LEU A 131 -13.03 -1.76 -0.61
CA LEU A 131 -13.92 -0.60 -0.63
C LEU A 131 -15.35 -0.92 -0.18
N PRO A 132 -16.00 -2.03 -0.60
CA PRO A 132 -17.27 -2.46 -0.03
C PRO A 132 -17.22 -2.62 1.48
N TRP A 133 -16.14 -3.22 1.99
CA TRP A 133 -15.91 -3.35 3.42
C TRP A 133 -15.81 -1.98 4.11
N LEU A 134 -15.00 -1.04 3.57
CA LEU A 134 -14.86 0.32 4.10
C LEU A 134 -16.20 1.06 4.14
N ARG A 135 -17.01 0.94 3.07
CA ARG A 135 -18.35 1.53 2.99
C ARG A 135 -19.29 0.98 4.06
N GLY A 136 -19.15 -0.30 4.41
CA GLY A 136 -19.99 -0.97 5.42
C GLY A 136 -19.60 -0.66 6.87
N LEU A 137 -18.52 0.08 7.13
CA LEU A 137 -18.15 0.49 8.49
C LEU A 137 -19.15 1.50 9.07
N ASP A 138 -19.20 1.57 10.41
CA ASP A 138 -19.84 2.68 11.10
C ASP A 138 -19.27 4.03 10.59
N PRO A 139 -20.10 5.08 10.42
CA PRO A 139 -19.66 6.36 9.86
C PRO A 139 -18.40 6.93 10.54
N ARG A 140 -18.32 6.89 11.87
CA ARG A 140 -17.14 7.42 12.60
C ARG A 140 -15.87 6.61 12.33
N GLN A 141 -16.00 5.29 12.24
CA GLN A 141 -14.88 4.40 11.91
C GLN A 141 -14.42 4.64 10.46
N ARG A 142 -15.37 4.73 9.54
CA ARG A 142 -15.11 5.02 8.13
C ARG A 142 -14.39 6.34 7.94
N ASP A 143 -14.84 7.41 8.60
CA ASP A 143 -14.22 8.72 8.55
C ASP A 143 -12.78 8.69 9.09
N SER A 144 -12.53 7.94 10.17
CA SER A 144 -11.19 7.77 10.72
C SER A 144 -10.26 7.06 9.73
N VAL A 145 -10.73 6.02 9.04
CA VAL A 145 -9.97 5.30 8.01
C VAL A 145 -9.69 6.20 6.80
N ILE A 146 -10.70 6.96 6.32
CA ILE A 146 -10.53 7.88 5.19
C ILE A 146 -9.52 8.97 5.53
N ARG A 147 -9.59 9.53 6.73
CA ARG A 147 -8.68 10.59 7.19
C ARG A 147 -7.22 10.13 7.20
N VAL A 148 -6.92 8.94 7.71
CA VAL A 148 -5.54 8.44 7.70
C VAL A 148 -5.05 8.13 6.28
N MET A 149 -5.92 7.70 5.38
CA MET A 149 -5.57 7.55 3.96
C MET A 149 -5.25 8.90 3.30
N LEU A 150 -6.00 9.95 3.61
CA LEU A 150 -5.71 11.31 3.13
C LEU A 150 -4.37 11.82 3.65
N TYR A 151 -4.05 11.62 4.93
CA TYR A 151 -2.74 11.97 5.49
C TYR A 151 -1.62 11.21 4.78
N ALA A 152 -1.78 9.91 4.55
CA ALA A 152 -0.80 9.08 3.87
C ALA A 152 -0.53 9.56 2.43
N VAL A 153 -1.57 9.95 1.70
CA VAL A 153 -1.47 10.42 0.30
C VAL A 153 -0.95 11.86 0.21
N ALA A 154 -1.22 12.71 1.21
CA ALA A 154 -0.70 14.08 1.26
C ALA A 154 0.84 14.11 1.27
N GLY A 155 1.49 13.10 1.84
CA GLY A 155 2.95 12.94 1.83
C GLY A 155 3.58 12.50 0.50
N LEU A 156 2.78 12.21 -0.52
CA LEU A 156 3.25 11.85 -1.86
C LEU A 156 3.38 13.14 -2.71
N HIS A 157 4.60 13.50 -3.08
CA HIS A 157 4.93 14.65 -3.94
C HIS A 157 5.74 14.20 -5.15
#